data_4314497d798415cd1ebab31aafbdeb97
#
_entry.id   4314497d798415cd1ebab31aafbdeb97
#
_cell.length_a   1.000
_cell.length_b   1.000
_cell.length_c   1.000
_cell.angle_alpha   90.00
_cell.angle_beta   90.00
_cell.angle_gamma   90.00
#
_symmetry.space_group_name_H-M   'P 1'
#
loop_
_entity.id
_entity.type
_entity.pdbx_description
1 polymer ?
#
loop_
_entity_poly.entity_id
_entity_poly.type
_entity_poly.pdbx_seq_one_letter_code
_entity_poly.pdbx_strand_id
1 'polypeptide(L)'
;MQKYGLIGYPLKHSFSIGYFNEKFKAENIDAEYVNFEIPRIEDFMEVIEENPNLCGLNVTIPYKEQVIPYLDELDKDTAKIGAVNVIKIIRLPKGKVKLVGYNSDIIGFTQSIEPLLQPHHKKALILGTGGASKAVYRGLENLGIKSTFVSRAKKEDKYLTYEELTPEIMQEYTVIVNCTPVGMYPKVDFCPNIPYELLTPNHLLYDRSEEHTSE
;
A
#
# COMPACT_ATOMS: atom_id res chain seq x y z
N MET A 1 -4.58 -8.59 -27.97
CA MET A 1 -3.86 -8.76 -26.68
C MET A 1 -4.15 -7.56 -25.80
N GLN A 2 -4.66 -7.78 -24.61
CA GLN A 2 -4.88 -6.75 -23.59
C GLN A 2 -3.54 -6.39 -22.93
N LYS A 3 -3.41 -5.13 -22.49
CA LYS A 3 -2.22 -4.66 -21.79
C LYS A 3 -2.58 -4.23 -20.38
N TYR A 4 -1.74 -4.61 -19.43
CA TYR A 4 -1.76 -4.17 -18.03
C TYR A 4 -0.36 -3.69 -17.67
N GLY A 5 -0.22 -2.99 -16.56
CA GLY A 5 1.12 -2.57 -16.18
C GLY A 5 1.24 -2.00 -14.77
N LEU A 6 2.48 -1.66 -14.44
CA LEU A 6 2.85 -0.96 -13.22
C LEU A 6 3.37 0.42 -13.59
N ILE A 7 2.85 1.46 -12.93
CA ILE A 7 3.37 2.81 -13.02
C ILE A 7 4.03 3.24 -11.72
N GLY A 8 5.24 3.79 -11.81
CA GLY A 8 6.05 4.22 -10.67
C GLY A 8 7.40 4.75 -11.10
N TYR A 9 8.26 5.11 -10.12
CA TYR A 9 9.64 5.54 -10.38
C TYR A 9 10.52 5.46 -9.12
N PRO A 10 11.71 4.82 -9.16
CA PRO A 10 12.18 3.88 -10.20
C PRO A 10 11.52 2.50 -10.08
N LEU A 11 11.49 1.73 -11.17
CA LEU A 11 10.89 0.38 -11.25
C LEU A 11 11.93 -0.74 -11.46
N LYS A 12 13.18 -0.52 -11.06
CA LYS A 12 14.31 -1.44 -11.33
C LYS A 12 14.12 -2.88 -10.83
N HIS A 13 13.28 -3.08 -9.81
CA HIS A 13 13.04 -4.38 -9.15
C HIS A 13 11.53 -4.65 -9.00
N SER A 14 10.82 -4.68 -10.13
CA SER A 14 9.39 -4.96 -10.11
C SER A 14 9.14 -6.47 -10.16
N PHE A 15 8.70 -7.06 -9.05
CA PHE A 15 8.18 -8.43 -8.98
C PHE A 15 6.97 -8.63 -9.91
N SER A 16 6.11 -7.62 -10.03
CA SER A 16 4.82 -7.72 -10.71
C SER A 16 4.93 -8.13 -12.18
N ILE A 17 5.94 -7.65 -12.90
CA ILE A 17 6.10 -7.94 -14.33
C ILE A 17 6.32 -9.45 -14.59
N GLY A 18 7.19 -10.10 -13.81
CA GLY A 18 7.43 -11.53 -13.90
C GLY A 18 6.19 -12.32 -13.51
N TYR A 19 5.66 -12.04 -12.33
CA TYR A 19 4.50 -12.73 -11.78
C TYR A 19 3.27 -12.69 -12.71
N PHE A 20 2.87 -11.53 -13.20
CA PHE A 20 1.67 -11.42 -14.02
C PHE A 20 1.84 -12.04 -15.41
N ASN A 21 3.01 -11.91 -16.05
CA ASN A 21 3.23 -12.53 -17.35
C ASN A 21 3.27 -14.05 -17.27
N GLU A 22 3.86 -14.62 -16.22
CA GLU A 22 3.80 -16.07 -15.96
C GLU A 22 2.37 -16.54 -15.69
N LYS A 23 1.62 -15.80 -14.87
CA LYS A 23 0.21 -16.07 -14.58
C LYS A 23 -0.64 -16.03 -15.85
N PHE A 24 -0.51 -15.00 -16.68
CA PHE A 24 -1.25 -14.90 -17.94
C PHE A 24 -0.97 -16.07 -18.87
N LYS A 25 0.31 -16.49 -18.96
CA LYS A 25 0.72 -17.67 -19.74
C LYS A 25 0.10 -18.96 -19.17
N ALA A 26 0.18 -19.16 -17.86
CA ALA A 26 -0.34 -20.37 -17.19
C ALA A 26 -1.86 -20.51 -17.32
N GLU A 27 -2.57 -19.38 -17.27
CA GLU A 27 -4.04 -19.33 -17.37
C GLU A 27 -4.56 -19.14 -18.80
N ASN A 28 -3.67 -19.10 -19.82
CA ASN A 28 -4.00 -18.85 -21.23
C ASN A 28 -4.77 -17.54 -21.44
N ILE A 29 -4.44 -16.50 -20.71
CA ILE A 29 -5.01 -15.17 -20.84
C ILE A 29 -4.23 -14.40 -21.92
N ASP A 30 -4.91 -13.89 -22.96
CA ASP A 30 -4.31 -13.07 -24.03
C ASP A 30 -4.03 -11.64 -23.54
N ALA A 31 -3.03 -11.54 -22.66
CA ALA A 31 -2.63 -10.27 -22.05
C ALA A 31 -1.11 -10.21 -21.83
N GLU A 32 -0.59 -8.99 -21.72
CA GLU A 32 0.78 -8.70 -21.30
C GLU A 32 0.78 -7.73 -20.12
N TYR A 33 1.81 -7.84 -19.27
CA TYR A 33 2.07 -6.91 -18.19
C TYR A 33 3.42 -6.22 -18.40
N VAL A 34 3.44 -4.88 -18.33
CA VAL A 34 4.64 -4.07 -18.60
C VAL A 34 4.89 -3.04 -17.50
N ASN A 35 6.12 -2.55 -17.39
CA ASN A 35 6.46 -1.45 -16.50
C ASN A 35 6.43 -0.13 -17.27
N PHE A 36 5.70 0.85 -16.73
CA PHE A 36 5.69 2.24 -17.18
C PHE A 36 6.47 3.08 -16.16
N GLU A 37 7.78 3.17 -16.36
CA GLU A 37 8.67 3.95 -15.52
C GLU A 37 8.65 5.41 -15.99
N ILE A 38 7.90 6.27 -15.28
CA ILE A 38 7.79 7.68 -15.62
C ILE A 38 8.47 8.54 -14.55
N PRO A 39 9.38 9.46 -14.91
CA PRO A 39 10.05 10.32 -13.94
C PRO A 39 9.14 11.34 -13.28
N ARG A 40 8.03 11.71 -13.91
CA ARG A 40 7.07 12.73 -13.46
C ARG A 40 5.64 12.24 -13.64
N ILE A 41 4.78 12.62 -12.71
CA ILE A 41 3.36 12.23 -12.79
C ILE A 41 2.62 12.87 -13.97
N GLU A 42 3.08 14.01 -14.45
CA GLU A 42 2.52 14.72 -15.61
C GLU A 42 2.57 13.86 -16.88
N ASP A 43 3.51 12.91 -16.96
CA ASP A 43 3.67 11.99 -18.09
C ASP A 43 2.63 10.83 -18.06
N PHE A 44 1.80 10.76 -17.01
CA PHE A 44 0.79 9.70 -16.83
C PHE A 44 -0.24 9.63 -17.95
N MET A 45 -0.76 10.77 -18.39
CA MET A 45 -1.78 10.80 -19.43
C MET A 45 -1.22 10.38 -20.80
N GLU A 46 0.05 10.66 -21.09
CA GLU A 46 0.73 10.20 -22.29
C GLU A 46 0.79 8.65 -22.34
N VAL A 47 1.07 8.00 -21.20
CA VAL A 47 1.01 6.52 -21.09
C VAL A 47 -0.37 5.98 -21.48
N ILE A 48 -1.46 6.65 -21.05
CA ILE A 48 -2.84 6.25 -21.38
C ILE A 48 -3.15 6.43 -22.88
N GLU A 49 -2.68 7.52 -23.48
CA GLU A 49 -2.93 7.88 -24.88
C GLU A 49 -2.13 6.99 -25.83
N GLU A 50 -0.87 6.73 -25.55
CA GLU A 50 0.03 5.91 -26.39
C GLU A 50 -0.30 4.41 -26.33
N ASN A 51 -1.08 3.96 -25.31
CA ASN A 51 -1.41 2.55 -25.14
C ASN A 51 -2.93 2.30 -25.22
N PRO A 52 -3.53 2.31 -26.44
CA PRO A 52 -4.97 2.15 -26.61
C PRO A 52 -5.52 0.80 -26.16
N ASN A 53 -4.68 -0.23 -26.03
CA ASN A 53 -5.02 -1.56 -25.51
C ASN A 53 -4.79 -1.71 -24.00
N LEU A 54 -4.38 -0.65 -23.29
CA LEU A 54 -4.18 -0.65 -21.84
C LEU A 54 -5.53 -0.70 -21.13
N CYS A 55 -5.71 -1.73 -20.28
CA CYS A 55 -6.95 -2.03 -19.58
C CYS A 55 -6.90 -1.70 -18.08
N GLY A 56 -5.70 -1.68 -17.50
CA GLY A 56 -5.49 -1.36 -16.09
C GLY A 56 -4.05 -1.17 -15.72
N LEU A 57 -3.85 -0.46 -14.61
CA LEU A 57 -2.53 -0.18 -14.04
C LEU A 57 -2.51 -0.47 -12.55
N ASN A 58 -1.42 -1.06 -12.09
CA ASN A 58 -1.02 -0.89 -10.70
C ASN A 58 -0.24 0.43 -10.56
N VAL A 59 -0.33 1.04 -9.39
CA VAL A 59 0.38 2.28 -9.05
C VAL A 59 1.23 2.05 -7.82
N THR A 60 2.53 2.35 -7.93
CA THR A 60 3.45 2.28 -6.80
C THR A 60 4.09 3.63 -6.50
N ILE A 61 5.06 3.64 -5.60
CA ILE A 61 5.81 4.84 -5.19
C ILE A 61 6.42 5.51 -6.43
N PRO A 62 6.38 6.87 -6.52
CA PRO A 62 5.82 7.81 -5.54
C PRO A 62 4.36 8.22 -5.81
N TYR A 63 3.65 7.59 -6.76
CA TYR A 63 2.47 8.13 -7.43
C TYR A 63 1.11 7.75 -6.81
N LYS A 64 1.06 6.91 -5.76
CA LYS A 64 -0.21 6.46 -5.16
C LYS A 64 -1.17 7.60 -4.73
N GLU A 65 -0.62 8.75 -4.34
CA GLU A 65 -1.41 9.94 -3.99
C GLU A 65 -1.48 10.94 -5.17
N GLN A 66 -0.38 11.09 -5.89
CA GLN A 66 -0.24 12.08 -6.96
C GLN A 66 -1.10 11.79 -8.20
N VAL A 67 -1.48 10.53 -8.41
CA VAL A 67 -2.32 10.11 -9.55
C VAL A 67 -3.78 10.50 -9.39
N ILE A 68 -4.25 10.74 -8.15
CA ILE A 68 -5.66 10.99 -7.85
C ILE A 68 -6.27 12.13 -8.70
N PRO A 69 -5.61 13.29 -8.89
CA PRO A 69 -6.18 14.39 -9.71
C PRO A 69 -6.40 14.03 -11.18
N TYR A 70 -5.80 12.95 -11.67
CA TYR A 70 -5.94 12.48 -13.05
C TYR A 70 -7.09 11.46 -13.24
N LEU A 71 -7.75 11.06 -12.16
CA LEU A 71 -8.79 10.03 -12.19
C LEU A 71 -10.19 10.67 -12.20
N ASP A 72 -11.11 10.04 -12.96
CA ASP A 72 -12.50 10.49 -13.03
C ASP A 72 -13.33 10.08 -11.81
N GLU A 73 -12.97 8.95 -11.17
CA GLU A 73 -13.72 8.39 -10.05
C GLU A 73 -12.79 7.61 -9.10
N LEU A 74 -13.14 7.64 -7.84
CA LEU A 74 -12.52 6.79 -6.81
C LEU A 74 -13.58 5.88 -6.19
N ASP A 75 -13.20 4.64 -5.93
CA ASP A 75 -13.98 3.77 -5.04
C ASP A 75 -14.14 4.42 -3.66
N LYS A 76 -15.25 4.11 -2.95
CA LYS A 76 -15.62 4.78 -1.70
C LYS A 76 -14.56 4.68 -0.60
N ASP A 77 -13.95 3.51 -0.45
CA ASP A 77 -12.90 3.32 0.57
C ASP A 77 -11.59 3.95 0.11
N THR A 78 -11.27 3.87 -1.16
CA THR A 78 -10.11 4.53 -1.78
C THR A 78 -10.15 6.06 -1.61
N ALA A 79 -11.33 6.66 -1.78
CA ALA A 79 -11.52 8.10 -1.56
C ALA A 79 -11.21 8.53 -0.11
N LYS A 80 -11.54 7.68 0.87
CA LYS A 80 -11.24 7.94 2.29
C LYS A 80 -9.76 7.74 2.64
N ILE A 81 -9.10 6.79 1.97
CA ILE A 81 -7.67 6.51 2.15
C ILE A 81 -6.82 7.64 1.55
N GLY A 82 -7.26 8.23 0.43
CA GLY A 82 -6.49 9.21 -0.32
C GLY A 82 -5.22 8.64 -0.95
N ALA A 83 -5.23 7.35 -1.33
CA ALA A 83 -4.14 6.70 -2.04
C ALA A 83 -4.69 5.61 -2.96
N VAL A 84 -4.22 5.57 -4.21
CA VAL A 84 -4.62 4.63 -5.26
C VAL A 84 -3.46 3.70 -5.57
N ASN A 85 -3.69 2.39 -5.62
CA ASN A 85 -2.70 1.42 -6.09
C ASN A 85 -3.18 0.59 -7.29
N VAL A 86 -4.45 0.75 -7.70
CA VAL A 86 -5.02 0.12 -8.89
C VAL A 86 -5.86 1.12 -9.64
N ILE A 87 -5.68 1.20 -10.97
CA ILE A 87 -6.51 2.01 -11.88
C ILE A 87 -7.14 1.08 -12.89
N LYS A 88 -8.47 1.12 -12.97
CA LYS A 88 -9.23 0.49 -14.06
C LYS A 88 -9.42 1.51 -15.18
N ILE A 89 -9.07 1.12 -16.40
CA ILE A 89 -9.17 1.94 -17.59
C ILE A 89 -10.37 1.44 -18.41
N ILE A 90 -11.37 2.29 -18.57
CA ILE A 90 -12.62 1.97 -19.30
C ILE A 90 -12.63 2.78 -20.58
N ARG A 91 -12.52 2.09 -21.73
CA ARG A 91 -12.61 2.71 -23.05
C ARG A 91 -14.08 2.89 -23.43
N LEU A 92 -14.48 4.14 -23.64
CA LEU A 92 -15.83 4.52 -23.99
C LEU A 92 -15.95 4.85 -25.50
N PRO A 93 -17.17 4.87 -26.07
CA PRO A 93 -17.37 5.28 -27.45
C PRO A 93 -16.77 6.67 -27.74
N LYS A 94 -16.41 6.90 -29.01
CA LYS A 94 -15.80 8.14 -29.52
C LYS A 94 -14.43 8.46 -28.90
N GLY A 95 -13.65 7.42 -28.51
CA GLY A 95 -12.29 7.56 -28.02
C GLY A 95 -12.16 8.12 -26.58
N LYS A 96 -13.26 8.30 -25.87
CA LYS A 96 -13.23 8.73 -24.47
C LYS A 96 -12.70 7.63 -23.57
N VAL A 97 -12.00 8.03 -22.51
CA VAL A 97 -11.46 7.13 -21.48
C VAL A 97 -12.02 7.55 -20.14
N LYS A 98 -12.42 6.58 -19.31
CA LYS A 98 -12.75 6.79 -17.90
C LYS A 98 -11.75 6.02 -17.03
N LEU A 99 -11.15 6.72 -16.08
CA LEU A 99 -10.16 6.20 -15.16
C LEU A 99 -10.78 6.09 -13.76
N VAL A 100 -10.82 4.87 -13.22
CA VAL A 100 -11.40 4.60 -11.90
C VAL A 100 -10.32 4.05 -10.97
N GLY A 101 -10.10 4.73 -9.84
CA GLY A 101 -9.08 4.38 -8.85
C GLY A 101 -9.60 3.48 -7.73
N TYR A 102 -8.78 2.50 -7.35
CA TYR A 102 -9.02 1.55 -6.26
C TYR A 102 -7.79 1.43 -5.38
N ASN A 103 -8.00 0.90 -4.17
CA ASN A 103 -6.91 0.52 -3.28
C ASN A 103 -7.09 -0.94 -2.81
N SER A 104 -6.32 -1.85 -3.39
CA SER A 104 -6.34 -3.27 -3.02
C SER A 104 -5.47 -3.59 -1.79
N ASP A 105 -4.59 -2.67 -1.35
CA ASP A 105 -3.75 -2.87 -0.16
C ASP A 105 -4.60 -3.06 1.09
N ILE A 106 -5.76 -2.37 1.17
CA ILE A 106 -6.68 -2.51 2.31
C ILE A 106 -7.26 -3.93 2.41
N ILE A 107 -7.65 -4.50 1.28
CA ILE A 107 -8.25 -5.85 1.24
C ILE A 107 -7.19 -6.87 1.66
N GLY A 108 -6.01 -6.82 1.05
CA GLY A 108 -4.90 -7.72 1.36
C GLY A 108 -4.48 -7.63 2.84
N PHE A 109 -4.33 -6.42 3.36
CA PHE A 109 -4.00 -6.21 4.78
C PHE A 109 -5.09 -6.75 5.70
N THR A 110 -6.36 -6.40 5.46
CA THR A 110 -7.48 -6.81 6.32
C THR A 110 -7.59 -8.33 6.38
N GLN A 111 -7.56 -9.01 5.23
CA GLN A 111 -7.66 -10.46 5.16
C GLN A 111 -6.48 -11.18 5.81
N SER A 112 -5.28 -10.59 5.78
CA SER A 112 -4.08 -11.21 6.36
C SER A 112 -3.95 -10.99 7.87
N ILE A 113 -4.40 -9.85 8.41
CA ILE A 113 -4.31 -9.59 9.86
C ILE A 113 -5.49 -10.15 10.65
N GLU A 114 -6.69 -10.17 10.06
CA GLU A 114 -7.92 -10.59 10.75
C GLU A 114 -7.82 -11.96 11.44
N PRO A 115 -7.24 -13.02 10.84
CA PRO A 115 -7.09 -14.32 11.50
C PRO A 115 -6.12 -14.32 12.69
N LEU A 116 -5.26 -13.30 12.81
CA LEU A 116 -4.27 -13.17 13.88
C LEU A 116 -4.80 -12.39 15.07
N LEU A 117 -5.93 -11.69 14.89
CA LEU A 117 -6.49 -10.83 15.91
C LEU A 117 -7.18 -11.64 17.02
N GLN A 118 -7.02 -11.16 18.25
CA GLN A 118 -7.64 -11.71 19.45
C GLN A 118 -8.64 -10.70 20.03
N PRO A 119 -9.60 -11.11 20.89
CA PRO A 119 -10.61 -10.21 21.46
C PRO A 119 -10.05 -9.01 22.24
N HIS A 120 -8.81 -9.12 22.75
CA HIS A 120 -8.15 -8.03 23.49
C HIS A 120 -7.44 -7.03 22.57
N HIS A 121 -7.24 -7.32 21.30
CA HIS A 121 -6.63 -6.40 20.33
C HIS A 121 -7.60 -5.28 19.96
N LYS A 122 -7.64 -4.21 20.77
CA LYS A 122 -8.59 -3.08 20.61
C LYS A 122 -7.92 -1.82 20.06
N LYS A 123 -6.62 -1.68 20.26
CA LYS A 123 -5.85 -0.52 19.81
C LYS A 123 -4.56 -0.93 19.09
N ALA A 124 -4.20 -0.15 18.07
CA ALA A 124 -3.04 -0.40 17.23
C ALA A 124 -2.14 0.82 17.06
N LEU A 125 -0.83 0.62 17.09
CA LEU A 125 0.18 1.55 16.62
C LEU A 125 0.52 1.25 15.16
N ILE A 126 0.52 2.27 14.33
CA ILE A 126 0.93 2.19 12.92
C ILE A 126 2.24 2.95 12.78
N LEU A 127 3.35 2.22 12.58
CA LEU A 127 4.66 2.83 12.42
C LEU A 127 4.82 3.34 10.98
N GLY A 128 4.97 4.66 10.84
CA GLY A 128 5.07 5.33 9.54
C GLY A 128 3.78 6.03 9.11
N THR A 129 3.90 6.98 8.17
CA THR A 129 2.80 7.87 7.72
C THR A 129 2.70 7.96 6.19
N GLY A 130 3.22 6.98 5.45
CA GLY A 130 3.15 6.90 3.99
C GLY A 130 1.81 6.34 3.47
N GLY A 131 1.69 6.21 2.13
CA GLY A 131 0.45 5.72 1.50
C GLY A 131 -0.01 4.33 2.00
N ALA A 132 0.93 3.42 2.25
CA ALA A 132 0.63 2.09 2.80
C ALA A 132 0.01 2.16 4.22
N SER A 133 0.49 3.09 5.06
CA SER A 133 -0.04 3.25 6.43
C SER A 133 -1.48 3.77 6.45
N LYS A 134 -1.90 4.53 5.45
CA LYS A 134 -3.29 4.99 5.31
C LYS A 134 -4.25 3.82 5.03
N ALA A 135 -3.83 2.86 4.18
CA ALA A 135 -4.62 1.65 3.92
C ALA A 135 -4.72 0.76 5.17
N VAL A 136 -3.63 0.63 5.93
CA VAL A 136 -3.60 -0.08 7.23
C VAL A 136 -4.53 0.59 8.23
N TYR A 137 -4.46 1.90 8.38
CA TYR A 137 -5.36 2.66 9.27
C TYR A 137 -6.83 2.36 8.95
N ARG A 138 -7.20 2.43 7.67
CA ARG A 138 -8.57 2.16 7.23
C ARG A 138 -8.97 0.69 7.44
N GLY A 139 -8.06 -0.26 7.17
CA GLY A 139 -8.31 -1.68 7.43
C GLY A 139 -8.56 -1.99 8.90
N LEU A 140 -7.75 -1.42 9.80
CA LEU A 140 -7.94 -1.55 11.25
C LEU A 140 -9.25 -0.90 11.72
N GLU A 141 -9.61 0.27 11.18
CA GLU A 141 -10.88 0.92 11.47
C GLU A 141 -12.08 0.05 11.07
N ASN A 142 -12.03 -0.60 9.89
CA ASN A 142 -13.06 -1.52 9.44
C ASN A 142 -13.19 -2.76 10.35
N LEU A 143 -12.10 -3.18 11.00
CA LEU A 143 -12.07 -4.26 11.98
C LEU A 143 -12.42 -3.80 13.40
N GLY A 144 -12.79 -2.53 13.60
CA GLY A 144 -13.16 -1.95 14.89
C GLY A 144 -11.98 -1.69 15.83
N ILE A 145 -10.74 -1.64 15.30
CA ILE A 145 -9.52 -1.38 16.07
C ILE A 145 -9.16 0.11 15.95
N LYS A 146 -9.07 0.80 17.08
CA LYS A 146 -8.64 2.20 17.13
C LYS A 146 -7.13 2.28 16.90
N SER A 147 -6.69 3.11 15.96
CA SER A 147 -5.28 3.19 15.58
C SER A 147 -4.70 4.60 15.73
N THR A 148 -3.41 4.66 16.04
CA THR A 148 -2.62 5.88 16.15
C THR A 148 -1.34 5.72 15.33
N PHE A 149 -0.96 6.75 14.58
CA PHE A 149 0.29 6.75 13.83
C PHE A 149 1.47 7.08 14.74
N VAL A 150 2.60 6.42 14.49
CA VAL A 150 3.88 6.72 15.10
C VAL A 150 4.82 7.23 14.02
N SER A 151 5.44 8.38 14.23
CA SER A 151 6.37 9.00 13.27
C SER A 151 7.61 9.56 13.96
N ARG A 152 8.68 9.82 13.17
CA ARG A 152 9.93 10.40 13.67
C ARG A 152 9.79 11.84 14.14
N ALA A 153 8.77 12.54 13.66
CA ALA A 153 8.46 13.90 14.07
C ALA A 153 6.95 14.05 14.21
N LYS A 154 6.51 14.79 15.21
CA LYS A 154 5.10 15.06 15.46
C LYS A 154 4.53 15.92 14.34
N LYS A 155 3.68 15.33 13.50
CA LYS A 155 3.05 16.03 12.37
C LYS A 155 1.73 16.68 12.75
N GLU A 156 0.98 16.03 13.64
CA GLU A 156 -0.32 16.45 14.16
C GLU A 156 -0.44 15.95 15.60
N ASP A 157 -1.27 16.61 16.42
CA ASP A 157 -1.45 16.25 17.85
C ASP A 157 -1.93 14.82 18.09
N LYS A 158 -2.62 14.23 17.11
CA LYS A 158 -3.08 12.83 17.16
C LYS A 158 -2.02 11.79 16.86
N TYR A 159 -0.79 12.19 16.46
CA TYR A 159 0.31 11.29 16.16
C TYR A 159 1.25 11.22 17.36
N LEU A 160 1.82 10.05 17.58
CA LEU A 160 2.88 9.82 18.55
C LEU A 160 4.25 9.88 17.86
N THR A 161 5.27 10.23 18.63
CA THR A 161 6.66 9.98 18.26
C THR A 161 7.14 8.67 18.90
N TYR A 162 8.30 8.17 18.47
CA TYR A 162 8.89 6.95 19.07
C TYR A 162 9.26 7.18 20.53
N GLU A 163 9.60 8.39 20.93
CA GLU A 163 9.96 8.78 22.30
C GLU A 163 8.73 8.82 23.23
N GLU A 164 7.53 8.96 22.66
CA GLU A 164 6.25 8.97 23.40
C GLU A 164 5.71 7.54 23.65
N LEU A 165 6.39 6.48 23.20
CA LEU A 165 5.99 5.09 23.42
C LEU A 165 6.32 4.63 24.87
N THR A 166 5.59 5.18 25.83
CA THR A 166 5.73 4.85 27.26
C THR A 166 5.17 3.45 27.60
N PRO A 167 5.49 2.89 28.79
CA PRO A 167 4.90 1.62 29.24
C PRO A 167 3.38 1.60 29.18
N GLU A 168 2.71 2.72 29.52
CA GLU A 168 1.26 2.84 29.49
C GLU A 168 0.72 2.75 28.06
N ILE A 169 1.37 3.42 27.12
CA ILE A 169 1.00 3.36 25.69
C ILE A 169 1.21 1.93 25.16
N MET A 170 2.34 1.31 25.47
CA MET A 170 2.61 -0.06 25.03
C MET A 170 1.63 -1.07 25.63
N GLN A 171 1.21 -0.89 26.87
CA GLN A 171 0.18 -1.73 27.49
C GLN A 171 -1.19 -1.57 26.84
N GLU A 172 -1.53 -0.37 26.39
CA GLU A 172 -2.82 -0.06 25.80
C GLU A 172 -2.93 -0.47 24.32
N TYR A 173 -1.83 -0.34 23.57
CA TYR A 173 -1.76 -0.59 22.13
C TYR A 173 -1.09 -1.94 21.84
N THR A 174 -1.88 -3.00 21.86
CA THR A 174 -1.37 -4.37 21.74
C THR A 174 -1.19 -4.87 20.31
N VAL A 175 -1.54 -4.08 19.30
CA VAL A 175 -1.25 -4.36 17.88
C VAL A 175 -0.25 -3.34 17.38
N ILE A 176 0.85 -3.77 16.76
CA ILE A 176 1.87 -2.89 16.20
C ILE A 176 2.11 -3.29 14.75
N VAL A 177 1.84 -2.37 13.82
CA VAL A 177 1.98 -2.61 12.38
C VAL A 177 3.13 -1.78 11.83
N ASN A 178 4.19 -2.43 11.33
CA ASN A 178 5.26 -1.73 10.62
C ASN A 178 4.84 -1.40 9.18
N CYS A 179 4.73 -0.11 8.88
CA CYS A 179 4.50 0.44 7.55
C CYS A 179 5.68 1.31 7.08
N THR A 180 6.82 1.21 7.76
CA THR A 180 8.06 1.91 7.37
C THR A 180 8.88 1.03 6.44
N PRO A 181 9.85 1.59 5.70
CA PRO A 181 10.81 0.80 4.93
C PRO A 181 11.95 0.20 5.80
N VAL A 182 11.87 0.33 7.13
CA VAL A 182 12.88 -0.22 8.04
C VAL A 182 12.74 -1.74 8.07
N GLY A 183 13.83 -2.46 7.86
CA GLY A 183 13.84 -3.91 7.72
C GLY A 183 13.71 -4.41 6.27
N MET A 184 13.49 -3.51 5.28
CA MET A 184 13.47 -3.89 3.86
C MET A 184 14.89 -3.97 3.27
N TYR A 185 15.03 -4.83 2.26
CA TYR A 185 16.26 -4.90 1.48
C TYR A 185 16.68 -3.51 0.93
N PRO A 186 17.98 -3.16 0.92
CA PRO A 186 19.14 -3.95 1.36
C PRO A 186 19.46 -3.86 2.88
N LYS A 187 18.67 -3.17 3.68
CA LYS A 187 18.93 -2.90 5.12
C LYS A 187 18.08 -3.78 6.02
N VAL A 188 18.14 -5.10 5.79
CA VAL A 188 17.31 -6.10 6.49
C VAL A 188 17.63 -6.26 7.99
N ASP A 189 18.84 -5.86 8.41
CA ASP A 189 19.27 -5.97 9.82
C ASP A 189 18.71 -4.88 10.75
N PHE A 190 17.93 -3.94 10.19
CA PHE A 190 17.35 -2.85 10.97
C PHE A 190 15.90 -3.18 11.34
N CYS A 191 15.48 -2.75 12.53
CA CYS A 191 14.11 -2.83 13.00
C CYS A 191 13.62 -1.44 13.46
N PRO A 192 12.28 -1.20 13.49
CA PRO A 192 11.73 0.03 14.05
C PRO A 192 12.16 0.24 15.49
N ASN A 193 12.47 1.49 15.87
CA ASN A 193 12.97 1.82 17.22
C ASN A 193 11.81 1.91 18.23
N ILE A 194 11.19 0.76 18.54
CA ILE A 194 10.17 0.65 19.59
C ILE A 194 10.78 0.02 20.86
N PRO A 195 10.18 0.22 22.05
CA PRO A 195 10.66 -0.38 23.29
C PRO A 195 10.31 -1.88 23.37
N TYR A 196 11.14 -2.72 22.73
CA TYR A 196 10.92 -4.18 22.60
C TYR A 196 10.83 -4.89 23.96
N GLU A 197 11.49 -4.36 24.98
CA GLU A 197 11.48 -4.88 26.36
C GLU A 197 10.10 -4.76 27.05
N LEU A 198 9.21 -3.91 26.50
CA LEU A 198 7.83 -3.74 26.99
C LEU A 198 6.82 -4.67 26.29
N LEU A 199 7.27 -5.45 25.32
CA LEU A 199 6.40 -6.40 24.63
C LEU A 199 6.05 -7.58 25.54
N THR A 200 4.81 -8.05 25.37
CA THR A 200 4.27 -9.21 26.10
C THR A 200 3.67 -10.23 25.13
N PRO A 201 3.35 -11.45 25.53
CA PRO A 201 2.65 -12.42 24.67
C PRO A 201 1.28 -11.95 24.15
N ASN A 202 0.73 -10.86 24.68
CA ASN A 202 -0.53 -10.27 24.23
C ASN A 202 -0.33 -9.28 23.05
N HIS A 203 0.91 -8.98 22.67
CA HIS A 203 1.18 -8.11 21.54
C HIS A 203 1.21 -8.90 20.23
N LEU A 204 0.58 -8.32 19.20
CA LEU A 204 0.69 -8.74 17.81
C LEU A 204 1.60 -7.76 17.07
N LEU A 205 2.74 -8.25 16.61
CA LEU A 205 3.63 -7.52 15.69
C LEU A 205 3.32 -7.96 14.27
N TYR A 206 2.99 -7.01 13.42
CA TYR A 206 2.68 -7.27 12.01
C TYR A 206 3.60 -6.42 11.13
N ASP A 207 4.43 -7.07 10.32
CA ASP A 207 5.31 -6.39 9.38
C ASP A 207 4.73 -6.44 7.96
N ARG A 208 4.71 -5.28 7.31
CA ARG A 208 4.33 -5.13 5.90
C ARG A 208 5.53 -4.97 4.97
N SER A 209 6.74 -5.10 5.47
CA SER A 209 7.91 -5.11 4.61
C SER A 209 7.82 -6.31 3.65
N GLU A 210 7.98 -6.06 2.36
CA GLU A 210 8.08 -7.12 1.37
C GLU A 210 9.52 -7.66 1.43
N GLU A 211 9.67 -8.92 1.85
CA GLU A 211 10.94 -9.63 1.65
C GLU A 211 11.08 -9.93 0.16
N HIS A 212 11.83 -9.11 -0.54
CA HIS A 212 12.40 -9.53 -1.82
C HIS A 212 13.57 -10.47 -1.52
N THR A 213 13.26 -11.73 -1.27
CA THR A 213 14.24 -12.79 -1.43
C THR A 213 14.50 -12.91 -2.92
N SER A 214 15.44 -12.12 -3.44
CA SER A 214 16.10 -12.44 -4.69
C SER A 214 17.07 -13.59 -4.37
N GLU A 215 16.68 -14.82 -4.60
CA GLU A 215 17.63 -15.84 -4.97
C GLU A 215 18.20 -15.56 -6.35
#